data_bc50c9846ff71404d27eda6589bbbb61
#
_entry.id   bc50c9846ff71404d27eda6589bbbb61
#
_cell.length_a   1.000
_cell.length_b   1.000
_cell.length_c   1.000
_cell.angle_alpha   90.00
_cell.angle_beta   90.00
_cell.angle_gamma   90.00
#
_symmetry.space_group_name_H-M   'P 1'
#
loop_
_entity.id
_entity.type
_entity.pdbx_description
1 polymer ?
#
loop_
_entity_poly.entity_id
_entity_poly.type
_entity_poly.pdbx_seq_one_letter_code
_entity_poly.pdbx_strand_id
1 'polypeptide(L)'
;RNENAYGADYRICSPLQAWAIQHNICVLLVHHTRKSINPGDVFEGVNGSQGLNGTADATLLLSKNDRFDADAVLSVTGRDVEMERYLMHFNPTACRWVMLGTVDDQERQNFQADPAVKTIKELTEQGPWRGTVTELADEVLTRYPDAPLPETAAGLRSYFGKIWPLLKGQGVVHTVKRDKKRLHVLEKAK
;
A
#
# COMPACT_ATOMS: atom_id res chain seq x y z
N ARG A 1 -33.35 -7.55 -26.53
CA ARG A 1 -32.13 -6.70 -26.53
C ARG A 1 -31.35 -7.09 -25.31
N ASN A 2 -30.17 -7.70 -25.51
CA ASN A 2 -29.25 -7.97 -24.39
C ASN A 2 -28.72 -6.62 -23.90
N GLU A 3 -29.28 -6.16 -22.80
CA GLU A 3 -28.75 -5.02 -22.09
C GLU A 3 -27.46 -5.47 -21.39
N ASN A 4 -26.38 -4.70 -21.57
CA ASN A 4 -25.16 -5.00 -20.86
C ASN A 4 -25.36 -4.70 -19.35
N ALA A 5 -24.63 -5.38 -18.49
CA ALA A 5 -24.76 -5.25 -17.02
C ALA A 5 -24.57 -3.79 -16.57
N TYR A 6 -23.74 -3.01 -17.27
CA TYR A 6 -23.54 -1.59 -17.04
C TYR A 6 -24.84 -0.76 -17.10
N GLY A 7 -25.61 -0.93 -18.18
CA GLY A 7 -26.86 -0.17 -18.35
C GLY A 7 -27.93 -0.56 -17.33
N ALA A 8 -27.93 -1.84 -16.88
CA ALA A 8 -28.87 -2.30 -15.86
C ALA A 8 -28.57 -1.69 -14.48
N ASP A 9 -27.30 -1.74 -14.06
CA ASP A 9 -26.88 -1.18 -12.77
C ASP A 9 -27.01 0.35 -12.72
N TYR A 10 -26.67 1.04 -13.80
CA TYR A 10 -26.83 2.48 -13.91
C TYR A 10 -28.30 2.91 -13.75
N ARG A 11 -29.25 2.19 -14.40
CA ARG A 11 -30.68 2.50 -14.28
C ARG A 11 -31.25 2.30 -12.88
N ILE A 12 -30.67 1.37 -12.10
CA ILE A 12 -31.11 1.13 -10.72
C ILE A 12 -30.55 2.19 -9.79
N CYS A 13 -29.26 2.53 -9.93
CA CYS A 13 -28.56 3.40 -9.01
C CYS A 13 -28.77 4.88 -9.26
N SER A 14 -28.90 5.30 -10.53
CA SER A 14 -29.10 6.71 -10.89
C SER A 14 -30.33 7.37 -10.27
N PRO A 15 -31.53 6.71 -10.23
CA PRO A 15 -32.69 7.26 -9.51
C PRO A 15 -32.47 7.39 -8.00
N LEU A 16 -31.71 6.45 -7.37
CA LEU A 16 -31.40 6.51 -5.95
C LEU A 16 -30.47 7.69 -5.64
N GLN A 17 -29.46 7.93 -6.49
CA GLN A 17 -28.59 9.09 -6.35
C GLN A 17 -29.37 10.40 -6.49
N ALA A 18 -30.21 10.51 -7.51
CA ALA A 18 -31.05 11.69 -7.71
C ALA A 18 -31.97 11.97 -6.52
N TRP A 19 -32.58 10.92 -5.96
CA TRP A 19 -33.44 11.01 -4.80
C TRP A 19 -32.65 11.42 -3.53
N ALA A 20 -31.46 10.86 -3.34
CA ALA A 20 -30.56 11.22 -2.24
C ALA A 20 -30.20 12.72 -2.27
N ILE A 21 -29.81 13.22 -3.46
CA ILE A 21 -29.49 14.62 -3.69
C ILE A 21 -30.70 15.52 -3.41
N GLN A 22 -31.87 15.17 -3.97
CA GLN A 22 -33.11 15.94 -3.80
C GLN A 22 -33.52 16.09 -2.32
N HIS A 23 -33.28 15.05 -1.50
CA HIS A 23 -33.67 15.03 -0.09
C HIS A 23 -32.52 15.37 0.85
N ASN A 24 -31.33 15.67 0.34
CA ASN A 24 -30.11 15.96 1.10
C ASN A 24 -29.80 14.87 2.13
N ILE A 25 -29.82 13.60 1.69
CA ILE A 25 -29.54 12.43 2.51
C ILE A 25 -28.42 11.58 1.90
N CYS A 26 -27.74 10.81 2.75
CA CYS A 26 -26.80 9.78 2.30
C CYS A 26 -27.49 8.42 2.16
N VAL A 27 -27.27 7.76 1.02
CA VAL A 27 -27.72 6.38 0.78
C VAL A 27 -26.50 5.48 0.72
N LEU A 28 -26.37 4.55 1.67
CA LEU A 28 -25.31 3.55 1.70
C LEU A 28 -25.84 2.24 1.11
N LEU A 29 -25.31 1.85 -0.06
CA LEU A 29 -25.59 0.58 -0.70
C LEU A 29 -24.50 -0.43 -0.31
N VAL A 30 -24.92 -1.58 0.27
CA VAL A 30 -24.02 -2.67 0.61
C VAL A 30 -24.08 -3.73 -0.47
N HIS A 31 -22.91 -4.08 -1.03
CA HIS A 31 -22.78 -5.03 -2.11
C HIS A 31 -21.62 -6.00 -1.89
N HIS A 32 -21.68 -7.20 -2.47
CA HIS A 32 -20.60 -8.17 -2.40
C HIS A 32 -19.57 -7.95 -3.49
N THR A 33 -18.30 -8.23 -3.17
CA THR A 33 -17.21 -8.23 -4.15
C THR A 33 -17.15 -9.54 -4.93
N ARG A 34 -16.53 -9.54 -6.10
CA ARG A 34 -16.14 -10.75 -6.83
C ARG A 34 -15.05 -11.50 -6.07
N LYS A 35 -14.98 -12.83 -6.29
CA LYS A 35 -13.94 -13.68 -5.68
C LYS A 35 -12.51 -13.34 -6.12
N SER A 36 -12.35 -12.74 -7.31
CA SER A 36 -11.06 -12.36 -7.86
C SER A 36 -10.95 -10.84 -7.89
N ILE A 37 -10.03 -10.29 -7.10
CA ILE A 37 -9.69 -8.86 -7.09
C ILE A 37 -8.37 -8.71 -7.82
N ASN A 38 -8.31 -7.79 -8.78
CA ASN A 38 -7.07 -7.42 -9.45
C ASN A 38 -6.20 -6.60 -8.46
N PRO A 39 -4.96 -7.03 -8.15
CA PRO A 39 -4.10 -6.26 -7.26
C PRO A 39 -3.76 -4.85 -7.77
N GLY A 40 -3.88 -4.61 -9.09
CA GLY A 40 -3.62 -3.31 -9.72
C GLY A 40 -4.78 -2.32 -9.61
N ASP A 41 -6.02 -2.82 -9.49
CA ASP A 41 -7.22 -2.02 -9.25
C ASP A 41 -8.21 -2.80 -8.40
N VAL A 42 -8.18 -2.53 -7.10
CA VAL A 42 -9.04 -3.21 -6.13
C VAL A 42 -10.53 -2.93 -6.35
N PHE A 43 -10.88 -1.80 -6.97
CA PHE A 43 -12.27 -1.41 -7.23
C PHE A 43 -12.90 -2.12 -8.44
N GLU A 44 -12.08 -2.71 -9.34
CA GLU A 44 -12.60 -3.65 -10.36
C GLU A 44 -13.28 -4.89 -9.72
N GLY A 45 -12.91 -5.22 -8.50
CA GLY A 45 -13.48 -6.33 -7.72
C GLY A 45 -14.90 -6.07 -7.19
N VAL A 46 -15.41 -4.84 -7.26
CA VAL A 46 -16.80 -4.55 -6.89
C VAL A 46 -17.71 -5.32 -7.84
N ASN A 47 -18.51 -6.21 -7.27
CA ASN A 47 -19.38 -7.10 -8.06
C ASN A 47 -20.47 -6.27 -8.70
N GLY A 48 -20.44 -6.15 -9.99
CA GLY A 48 -21.33 -5.31 -10.76
C GLY A 48 -20.58 -4.80 -11.97
N SER A 49 -21.22 -3.99 -12.72
CA SER A 49 -20.60 -3.29 -13.84
C SER A 49 -19.93 -2.01 -13.32
N GLN A 50 -19.12 -1.41 -14.16
CA GLN A 50 -18.64 -0.04 -13.96
C GLN A 50 -19.81 0.97 -13.71
N GLY A 51 -21.06 0.56 -13.97
CA GLY A 51 -22.26 1.34 -13.71
C GLY A 51 -22.52 1.65 -12.24
N LEU A 52 -22.20 0.73 -11.31
CA LEU A 52 -22.31 0.97 -9.87
C LEU A 52 -21.30 2.03 -9.42
N ASN A 53 -20.02 1.84 -9.78
CA ASN A 53 -18.96 2.78 -9.42
C ASN A 53 -19.15 4.15 -10.10
N GLY A 54 -19.73 4.19 -11.30
CA GLY A 54 -19.98 5.42 -12.03
C GLY A 54 -21.11 6.29 -11.47
N THR A 55 -22.03 5.71 -10.67
CA THR A 55 -23.14 6.45 -10.05
C THR A 55 -22.90 6.78 -8.60
N ALA A 56 -22.00 6.08 -7.91
CA ALA A 56 -21.65 6.36 -6.53
C ALA A 56 -20.77 7.61 -6.41
N ASP A 57 -21.01 8.44 -5.42
CA ASP A 57 -20.14 9.59 -5.09
C ASP A 57 -18.86 9.12 -4.40
N ALA A 58 -18.96 8.04 -3.61
CA ALA A 58 -17.81 7.35 -3.02
C ALA A 58 -18.02 5.84 -2.98
N THR A 59 -16.93 5.09 -3.10
CA THR A 59 -16.89 3.63 -2.98
C THR A 59 -15.97 3.24 -1.83
N LEU A 60 -16.48 2.40 -0.93
CA LEU A 60 -15.75 1.85 0.19
C LEU A 60 -15.63 0.33 -0.01
N LEU A 61 -14.42 -0.18 -0.12
CA LEU A 61 -14.13 -1.59 -0.30
C LEU A 61 -13.43 -2.16 0.92
N LEU A 62 -14.13 -3.02 1.67
CA LEU A 62 -13.52 -3.76 2.78
C LEU A 62 -13.02 -5.11 2.27
N SER A 63 -11.71 -5.32 2.30
CA SER A 63 -11.04 -6.53 1.83
C SER A 63 -10.20 -7.19 2.93
N LYS A 64 -10.19 -8.52 2.96
CA LYS A 64 -9.36 -9.35 3.84
C LYS A 64 -8.44 -10.21 2.99
N ASN A 65 -7.22 -10.47 3.48
CA ASN A 65 -6.29 -11.41 2.83
C ASN A 65 -6.76 -12.86 3.02
N ASP A 66 -7.22 -13.19 4.23
CA ASP A 66 -7.79 -14.48 4.55
C ASP A 66 -9.15 -14.33 5.25
N ARG A 67 -9.99 -15.34 5.11
CA ARG A 67 -11.35 -15.35 5.73
C ARG A 67 -11.28 -15.29 7.26
N PHE A 68 -10.24 -15.86 7.85
CA PHE A 68 -10.08 -15.97 9.31
C PHE A 68 -9.31 -14.81 9.92
N ASP A 69 -8.72 -13.91 9.11
CA ASP A 69 -8.05 -12.73 9.62
C ASP A 69 -9.01 -11.83 10.39
N ALA A 70 -8.57 -11.35 11.55
CA ALA A 70 -9.28 -10.29 12.26
C ALA A 70 -9.07 -8.92 11.60
N ASP A 71 -8.01 -8.81 10.77
CA ASP A 71 -7.61 -7.57 10.10
C ASP A 71 -8.13 -7.50 8.68
N ALA A 72 -8.38 -6.29 8.23
CA ALA A 72 -8.84 -5.97 6.88
C ALA A 72 -8.26 -4.63 6.42
N VAL A 73 -8.34 -4.37 5.12
CA VAL A 73 -8.07 -3.06 4.54
C VAL A 73 -9.38 -2.48 4.03
N LEU A 74 -9.70 -1.26 4.47
CA LEU A 74 -10.78 -0.45 3.92
C LEU A 74 -10.18 0.53 2.91
N SER A 75 -10.38 0.27 1.64
CA SER A 75 -10.01 1.17 0.55
C SER A 75 -11.17 2.11 0.24
N VAL A 76 -10.89 3.40 0.15
CA VAL A 76 -11.88 4.44 -0.11
C VAL A 76 -11.48 5.22 -1.36
N THR A 77 -12.44 5.50 -2.24
CA THR A 77 -12.27 6.41 -3.38
C THR A 77 -13.58 7.11 -3.67
N GLY A 78 -13.52 8.29 -4.28
CA GLY A 78 -14.73 9.05 -4.60
C GLY A 78 -14.43 10.29 -5.44
N ARG A 79 -15.48 11.03 -5.77
CA ARG A 79 -15.36 12.28 -6.57
C ARG A 79 -14.65 13.38 -5.80
N ASP A 80 -14.97 13.50 -4.50
CA ASP A 80 -14.45 14.53 -3.60
C ASP A 80 -13.57 13.94 -2.49
N VAL A 81 -13.15 12.67 -2.64
CA VAL A 81 -12.33 11.94 -1.66
C VAL A 81 -11.11 11.39 -2.39
N GLU A 82 -9.92 11.74 -1.92
CA GLU A 82 -8.68 11.11 -2.38
C GLU A 82 -8.68 9.62 -2.05
N MET A 83 -8.00 8.84 -2.89
CA MET A 83 -7.88 7.41 -2.64
C MET A 83 -7.03 7.16 -1.39
N GLU A 84 -7.65 6.57 -0.39
CA GLU A 84 -7.00 6.21 0.87
C GLU A 84 -7.25 4.74 1.23
N ARG A 85 -6.32 4.17 2.00
CA ARG A 85 -6.40 2.80 2.51
C ARG A 85 -6.21 2.81 4.02
N TYR A 86 -7.21 2.29 4.75
CA TYR A 86 -7.20 2.22 6.20
C TYR A 86 -7.02 0.79 6.68
N LEU A 87 -6.19 0.60 7.70
CA LEU A 87 -6.08 -0.67 8.43
C LEU A 87 -7.23 -0.77 9.41
N MET A 88 -7.97 -1.86 9.32
CA MET A 88 -9.14 -2.14 10.12
C MET A 88 -8.93 -3.42 10.92
N HIS A 89 -9.34 -3.41 12.17
CA HIS A 89 -9.37 -4.59 13.04
C HIS A 89 -10.80 -4.88 13.50
N PHE A 90 -11.24 -6.13 13.36
CA PHE A 90 -12.58 -6.53 13.84
C PHE A 90 -12.50 -6.90 15.31
N ASN A 91 -13.22 -6.16 16.16
CA ASN A 91 -13.41 -6.49 17.56
C ASN A 91 -14.64 -7.41 17.70
N PRO A 92 -14.47 -8.72 17.96
CA PRO A 92 -15.57 -9.67 18.01
C PRO A 92 -16.47 -9.47 19.23
N THR A 93 -15.93 -8.96 20.33
CA THR A 93 -16.70 -8.70 21.57
C THR A 93 -17.67 -7.54 21.38
N ALA A 94 -17.21 -6.46 20.74
CA ALA A 94 -18.03 -5.29 20.45
C ALA A 94 -18.77 -5.39 19.10
N CYS A 95 -18.52 -6.46 18.31
CA CYS A 95 -19.05 -6.70 16.98
C CYS A 95 -18.89 -5.48 16.05
N ARG A 96 -17.69 -4.87 16.04
CA ARG A 96 -17.41 -3.66 15.25
C ARG A 96 -16.00 -3.66 14.67
N TRP A 97 -15.82 -2.95 13.56
CA TRP A 97 -14.54 -2.61 13.01
C TRP A 97 -13.95 -1.40 13.74
N VAL A 98 -12.65 -1.44 14.00
CA VAL A 98 -11.85 -0.36 14.59
C VAL A 98 -10.79 0.04 13.59
N MET A 99 -10.68 1.32 13.27
CA MET A 99 -9.63 1.86 12.43
C MET A 99 -8.34 1.95 13.26
N LEU A 100 -7.26 1.36 12.76
CA LEU A 100 -5.93 1.37 13.38
C LEU A 100 -5.01 2.48 12.83
N GLY A 101 -5.30 2.99 11.64
CA GLY A 101 -4.50 3.98 10.94
C GLY A 101 -4.56 3.80 9.44
N THR A 102 -3.73 4.52 8.69
CA THR A 102 -3.61 4.33 7.25
C THR A 102 -2.57 3.25 6.91
N VAL A 103 -2.73 2.59 5.78
CA VAL A 103 -1.74 1.62 5.25
C VAL A 103 -0.44 2.35 4.95
N ASP A 104 -0.51 3.55 4.40
CA ASP A 104 0.67 4.34 4.02
C ASP A 104 1.48 4.78 5.25
N ASP A 105 0.83 5.14 6.36
CA ASP A 105 1.53 5.43 7.62
C ASP A 105 2.20 4.19 8.20
N GLN A 106 1.53 3.03 8.15
CA GLN A 106 2.10 1.77 8.59
C GLN A 106 3.30 1.34 7.72
N GLU A 107 3.18 1.46 6.40
CA GLU A 107 4.27 1.19 5.46
C GLU A 107 5.46 2.13 5.72
N ARG A 108 5.21 3.41 5.99
CA ARG A 108 6.23 4.41 6.35
C ARG A 108 6.90 4.07 7.67
N GLN A 109 6.14 3.69 8.70
CA GLN A 109 6.68 3.26 9.99
C GLN A 109 7.53 2.00 9.85
N ASN A 110 7.04 0.99 9.14
CA ASN A 110 7.78 -0.25 8.87
C ASN A 110 9.09 0.03 8.12
N PHE A 111 9.06 0.90 7.11
CA PHE A 111 10.24 1.32 6.37
C PHE A 111 11.26 2.04 7.29
N GLN A 112 10.81 2.94 8.15
CA GLN A 112 11.69 3.63 9.10
C GLN A 112 12.25 2.70 10.18
N ALA A 113 11.49 1.67 10.56
CA ALA A 113 11.91 0.68 11.55
C ALA A 113 12.88 -0.37 10.97
N ASP A 114 12.95 -0.51 9.64
CA ASP A 114 13.77 -1.50 8.94
C ASP A 114 15.26 -1.36 9.33
N PRO A 115 15.92 -2.44 9.78
CA PRO A 115 17.32 -2.42 10.19
C PRO A 115 18.26 -1.90 9.10
N ALA A 116 18.01 -2.24 7.83
CA ALA A 116 18.84 -1.77 6.72
C ALA A 116 18.69 -0.25 6.50
N VAL A 117 17.47 0.28 6.63
CA VAL A 117 17.23 1.73 6.51
C VAL A 117 17.91 2.48 7.65
N LYS A 118 17.83 1.98 8.89
CA LYS A 118 18.53 2.56 10.04
C LYS A 118 20.04 2.56 9.82
N THR A 119 20.61 1.42 9.42
CA THR A 119 22.04 1.29 9.13
C THR A 119 22.49 2.27 8.04
N ILE A 120 21.73 2.39 6.93
CA ILE A 120 22.04 3.31 5.86
C ILE A 120 22.07 4.76 6.34
N LYS A 121 21.11 5.16 7.19
CA LYS A 121 21.09 6.50 7.78
C LYS A 121 22.32 6.74 8.65
N GLU A 122 22.64 5.84 9.56
CA GLU A 122 23.81 5.94 10.44
C GLU A 122 25.13 6.02 9.64
N LEU A 123 25.28 5.19 8.61
CA LEU A 123 26.47 5.23 7.74
C LEU A 123 26.59 6.57 7.02
N THR A 124 25.49 7.10 6.48
CA THR A 124 25.51 8.37 5.73
C THR A 124 25.68 9.60 6.63
N GLU A 125 25.36 9.51 7.93
CA GLU A 125 25.68 10.53 8.91
C GLU A 125 27.18 10.61 9.23
N GLN A 126 27.89 9.48 9.18
CA GLN A 126 29.31 9.38 9.38
C GLN A 126 30.12 9.83 8.15
N GLY A 127 29.49 9.84 6.97
CA GLY A 127 30.09 10.23 5.70
C GLY A 127 29.58 9.40 4.51
N PRO A 128 30.09 9.62 3.31
CA PRO A 128 29.73 8.83 2.14
C PRO A 128 30.14 7.37 2.32
N TRP A 129 29.19 6.45 2.17
CA TRP A 129 29.46 5.02 2.17
C TRP A 129 29.55 4.47 0.75
N ARG A 130 30.45 3.51 0.50
CA ARG A 130 30.61 2.85 -0.80
C ARG A 130 30.89 1.37 -0.62
N GLY A 131 30.08 0.54 -1.28
CA GLY A 131 30.28 -0.91 -1.22
C GLY A 131 29.30 -1.67 -2.11
N THR A 132 29.36 -2.99 -2.04
CA THR A 132 28.42 -3.92 -2.66
C THR A 132 27.19 -4.13 -1.76
N VAL A 133 26.12 -4.73 -2.29
CA VAL A 133 24.95 -5.09 -1.46
C VAL A 133 25.30 -6.11 -0.37
N THR A 134 26.30 -6.98 -0.60
CA THR A 134 26.75 -7.94 0.40
C THR A 134 27.48 -7.23 1.55
N GLU A 135 28.41 -6.34 1.23
CA GLU A 135 29.10 -5.53 2.23
C GLU A 135 28.13 -4.66 3.04
N LEU A 136 27.08 -4.14 2.38
CA LEU A 136 26.03 -3.41 3.11
C LEU A 136 25.21 -4.34 4.02
N ALA A 137 24.92 -5.56 3.59
CA ALA A 137 24.24 -6.54 4.43
C ALA A 137 25.07 -6.93 5.66
N ASP A 138 26.41 -7.06 5.51
CA ASP A 138 27.33 -7.32 6.62
C ASP A 138 27.32 -6.14 7.62
N GLU A 139 27.27 -4.89 7.14
CA GLU A 139 27.09 -3.71 8.00
C GLU A 139 25.77 -3.73 8.78
N VAL A 140 24.68 -4.18 8.14
CA VAL A 140 23.37 -4.33 8.81
C VAL A 140 23.46 -5.41 9.90
N LEU A 141 23.97 -6.60 9.56
CA LEU A 141 24.07 -7.73 10.52
C LEU A 141 25.02 -7.45 11.67
N THR A 142 26.04 -6.61 11.46
CA THR A 142 26.93 -6.18 12.53
C THR A 142 26.21 -5.34 13.57
N ARG A 143 25.23 -4.51 13.17
CA ARG A 143 24.44 -3.66 14.07
C ARG A 143 23.17 -4.33 14.58
N TYR A 144 22.57 -5.13 13.72
CA TYR A 144 21.31 -5.85 13.94
C TYR A 144 21.48 -7.32 13.58
N PRO A 145 22.06 -8.17 14.47
CA PRO A 145 22.36 -9.58 14.17
C PRO A 145 21.13 -10.41 13.75
N ASP A 146 19.96 -10.06 14.27
CA ASP A 146 18.69 -10.75 14.00
C ASP A 146 17.90 -10.12 12.86
N ALA A 147 18.53 -9.23 12.05
CA ALA A 147 17.84 -8.60 10.91
C ALA A 147 17.41 -9.66 9.89
N PRO A 148 16.15 -9.65 9.42
CA PRO A 148 15.61 -10.66 8.50
C PRO A 148 16.07 -10.40 7.06
N LEU A 149 17.38 -10.45 6.82
CA LEU A 149 17.97 -10.27 5.51
C LEU A 149 17.97 -11.56 4.70
N PRO A 150 17.77 -11.49 3.37
CA PRO A 150 17.94 -12.63 2.48
C PRO A 150 19.39 -13.15 2.50
N GLU A 151 19.56 -14.48 2.53
CA GLU A 151 20.87 -15.12 2.56
C GLU A 151 21.62 -15.06 1.21
N THR A 152 20.89 -14.93 0.09
CA THR A 152 21.48 -14.95 -1.26
C THR A 152 21.75 -13.55 -1.78
N ALA A 153 22.82 -13.40 -2.56
CA ALA A 153 23.14 -12.13 -3.24
C ALA A 153 22.02 -11.65 -4.20
N ALA A 154 21.22 -12.57 -4.75
CA ALA A 154 20.06 -12.22 -5.58
C ALA A 154 18.93 -11.68 -4.70
N GLY A 155 18.66 -12.35 -3.58
CA GLY A 155 17.69 -11.89 -2.58
C GLY A 155 18.06 -10.51 -2.01
N LEU A 156 19.33 -10.29 -1.64
CA LEU A 156 19.82 -8.98 -1.17
C LEU A 156 19.62 -7.89 -2.23
N ARG A 157 19.92 -8.17 -3.50
CA ARG A 157 19.66 -7.20 -4.58
C ARG A 157 18.19 -6.84 -4.72
N SER A 158 17.32 -7.84 -4.60
CA SER A 158 15.86 -7.62 -4.63
C SER A 158 15.38 -6.82 -3.42
N TYR A 159 15.85 -7.17 -2.23
CA TYR A 159 15.52 -6.51 -0.98
C TYR A 159 15.94 -5.03 -0.99
N PHE A 160 17.22 -4.75 -1.20
CA PHE A 160 17.70 -3.38 -1.29
C PHE A 160 17.11 -2.62 -2.49
N GLY A 161 16.77 -3.33 -3.58
CA GLY A 161 16.10 -2.75 -4.75
C GLY A 161 14.78 -2.05 -4.41
N LYS A 162 14.06 -2.53 -3.39
CA LYS A 162 12.84 -1.91 -2.88
C LYS A 162 13.12 -0.69 -1.99
N ILE A 163 14.28 -0.67 -1.33
CA ILE A 163 14.70 0.40 -0.43
C ILE A 163 15.21 1.62 -1.19
N TRP A 164 16.02 1.43 -2.25
CA TRP A 164 16.67 2.52 -2.96
C TRP A 164 15.76 3.68 -3.39
N PRO A 165 14.58 3.44 -4.00
CA PRO A 165 13.69 4.52 -4.42
C PRO A 165 13.16 5.37 -3.27
N LEU A 166 13.04 4.78 -2.08
CA LEU A 166 12.44 5.40 -0.91
C LEU A 166 13.45 6.23 -0.08
N LEU A 167 14.76 6.00 -0.27
CA LEU A 167 15.82 6.67 0.50
C LEU A 167 15.84 8.18 0.27
N LYS A 168 15.48 8.65 -0.92
CA LYS A 168 15.46 10.10 -1.23
C LYS A 168 14.55 10.86 -0.25
N GLY A 169 13.37 10.30 0.08
CA GLY A 169 12.46 10.84 1.08
C GLY A 169 13.00 10.81 2.51
N GLN A 170 14.13 10.11 2.74
CA GLN A 170 14.82 10.01 4.02
C GLN A 170 16.11 10.85 4.07
N GLY A 171 16.32 11.72 3.10
CA GLY A 171 17.52 12.55 3.04
C GLY A 171 18.81 11.81 2.63
N VAL A 172 18.68 10.69 1.92
CA VAL A 172 19.83 9.90 1.41
C VAL A 172 19.79 9.80 -0.10
N VAL A 173 20.90 10.08 -0.74
CA VAL A 173 21.11 9.91 -2.19
C VAL A 173 21.79 8.59 -2.44
N HIS A 174 21.20 7.76 -3.28
CA HIS A 174 21.77 6.50 -3.75
C HIS A 174 22.19 6.60 -5.21
N THR A 175 23.43 6.25 -5.51
CA THR A 175 23.94 6.15 -6.88
C THR A 175 24.67 4.81 -7.08
N VAL A 176 24.82 4.39 -8.33
CA VAL A 176 25.50 3.14 -8.69
C VAL A 176 26.69 3.46 -9.59
N LYS A 177 27.86 3.02 -9.18
CA LYS A 177 29.07 3.04 -10.01
C LYS A 177 29.41 1.60 -10.45
N ARG A 178 29.72 1.44 -11.72
CA ARG A 178 30.16 0.16 -12.30
C ARG A 178 31.67 0.27 -12.55
N ASP A 179 32.41 -0.52 -11.81
CA ASP A 179 33.81 -0.79 -12.04
C ASP A 179 33.95 -2.31 -12.19
N LYS A 180 34.98 -2.96 -11.71
CA LYS A 180 35.10 -4.44 -11.68
C LYS A 180 33.92 -5.11 -10.94
N LYS A 181 33.30 -4.38 -10.00
CA LYS A 181 32.07 -4.76 -9.28
C LYS A 181 31.01 -3.66 -9.39
N ARG A 182 29.75 -4.04 -9.16
CA ARG A 182 28.67 -3.06 -9.00
C ARG A 182 28.73 -2.49 -7.59
N LEU A 183 29.11 -1.22 -7.49
CA LEU A 183 29.25 -0.52 -6.22
C LEU A 183 28.09 0.46 -6.03
N HIS A 184 27.51 0.43 -4.86
CA HIS A 184 26.50 1.37 -4.43
C HIS A 184 27.16 2.47 -3.62
N VAL A 185 26.81 3.71 -3.89
CA VAL A 185 27.29 4.88 -3.16
C VAL A 185 26.09 5.53 -2.49
N LEU A 186 26.21 5.75 -1.19
CA LEU A 186 25.17 6.33 -0.34
C LEU A 186 25.76 7.62 0.27
N GLU A 187 25.05 8.71 0.10
CA GLU A 187 25.47 10.03 0.59
C GLU A 187 24.27 10.74 1.21
N LYS A 188 24.53 11.61 2.19
CA LYS A 188 23.49 12.49 2.73
C LYS A 188 23.05 13.48 1.64
N ALA A 189 21.76 13.68 1.48
CA ALA A 189 21.23 14.73 0.60
C ALA A 189 21.67 16.10 1.13
N LYS A 190 22.12 16.96 0.21
CA LYS A 190 22.51 18.34 0.52
C LYS A 190 21.32 19.22 0.78
#